data_5ecf487027b876cdf7f22e986eee95a2
#
_entry.id   5ecf487027b876cdf7f22e986eee95a2
#
_cell.length_a   1.000
_cell.length_b   1.000
_cell.length_c   1.000
_cell.angle_alpha   90.00
_cell.angle_beta   90.00
_cell.angle_gamma   90.00
#
_symmetry.space_group_name_H-M   'P 1'
#
loop_
_entity.id
_entity.type
_entity.pdbx_description
1 polymer ?
#
loop_
_entity_poly.entity_id
_entity_poly.type
_entity_poly.pdbx_seq_one_letter_code
_entity_poly.pdbx_strand_id
1 'polypeptide(L)'
;MDIKIDAFAHVLPADLLNNIKNDFPDVIEKNPFLKIPALTDLNIRRKDFPKDVKQIISNVNLNPEDYFDGKKAAQLCWDANEELLKLVNGNEDIFVGAVAMVPMNNIPKAIEIIEQQVVSNDKFVGIQLFTQALDKSIASVEYEPIFLEMSKVNLPIFLHPVFDNNKRDNNITFSWEYELTQAMMQIVQAGYFEKYPKLKIIVHHAGAMVPFFAGRIKYTMSDQEYRDFKKFYVDTAILGNPKALELAIDFFGSEHMVFGTDAPFAVMPNGATEQIVDAINEMRISTTTRDDIFSNNFLKIIR
;
A
#
# COMPACT_ATOMS: atom_id res chain seq x y z
N MET A 1 -15.59 16.87 -14.49
CA MET A 1 -14.31 16.16 -14.36
C MET A 1 -14.61 14.92 -13.57
N ASP A 2 -14.24 13.77 -14.09
CA ASP A 2 -14.43 12.53 -13.35
C ASP A 2 -13.42 12.45 -12.22
N ILE A 3 -13.87 11.98 -11.06
CA ILE A 3 -13.03 11.90 -9.86
C ILE A 3 -11.99 10.78 -10.05
N LYS A 4 -10.74 11.11 -9.81
CA LYS A 4 -9.63 10.16 -9.72
C LYS A 4 -9.50 9.66 -8.29
N ILE A 5 -9.33 8.35 -8.10
CA ILE A 5 -9.16 7.73 -6.77
C ILE A 5 -7.70 7.32 -6.62
N ASP A 6 -6.96 8.08 -5.85
CA ASP A 6 -5.61 7.73 -5.42
C ASP A 6 -5.68 6.63 -4.36
N ALA A 7 -5.40 5.41 -4.79
CA ALA A 7 -5.53 4.21 -3.97
C ALA A 7 -4.40 4.07 -2.92
N PHE A 8 -3.33 4.84 -3.04
CA PHE A 8 -2.14 4.69 -2.18
C PHE A 8 -1.59 6.05 -1.75
N ALA A 9 -2.11 6.56 -0.63
CA ALA A 9 -1.65 7.80 0.00
C ALA A 9 -1.49 7.59 1.51
N HIS A 10 -0.58 8.36 2.15
CA HIS A 10 -0.20 8.15 3.54
C HIS A 10 -0.57 9.33 4.43
N VAL A 11 -0.89 9.00 5.68
CA VAL A 11 -1.03 9.93 6.80
C VAL A 11 -0.27 9.38 8.01
N LEU A 12 -0.10 10.20 9.03
CA LEU A 12 0.46 9.77 10.30
C LEU A 12 -0.55 10.10 11.40
N PRO A 13 -1.26 9.08 11.94
CA PRO A 13 -2.14 9.25 13.10
C PRO A 13 -1.38 9.86 14.27
N ALA A 14 -1.91 10.96 14.81
CA ALA A 14 -1.19 11.77 15.80
C ALA A 14 -1.05 11.04 17.14
N ASP A 15 -2.08 10.33 17.56
CA ASP A 15 -2.07 9.57 18.81
C ASP A 15 -1.13 8.38 18.73
N LEU A 16 -1.05 7.70 17.58
CA LEU A 16 -0.07 6.62 17.35
C LEU A 16 1.36 7.15 17.52
N LEU A 17 1.71 8.25 16.83
CA LEU A 17 3.03 8.86 16.95
C LEU A 17 3.35 9.25 18.37
N ASN A 18 2.40 9.90 19.08
CA ASN A 18 2.59 10.34 20.46
C ASN A 18 2.81 9.16 21.41
N ASN A 19 2.04 8.08 21.26
CA ASN A 19 2.21 6.87 22.06
C ASN A 19 3.58 6.25 21.87
N ILE A 20 4.05 6.11 20.63
CA ILE A 20 5.38 5.53 20.35
C ILE A 20 6.47 6.48 20.86
N LYS A 21 6.37 7.78 20.60
CA LYS A 21 7.37 8.78 21.03
C LYS A 21 7.54 8.88 22.54
N ASN A 22 6.48 8.65 23.31
CA ASN A 22 6.55 8.68 24.78
C ASN A 22 7.53 7.60 25.32
N ASP A 23 7.51 6.41 24.74
CA ASP A 23 8.36 5.29 25.16
C ASP A 23 9.68 5.24 24.36
N PHE A 24 9.68 5.78 23.12
CA PHE A 24 10.81 5.81 22.18
C PHE A 24 11.05 7.25 21.66
N PRO A 25 11.67 8.14 22.45
CA PRO A 25 11.80 9.57 22.08
C PRO A 25 12.58 9.83 20.79
N ASP A 26 13.45 8.92 20.39
CA ASP A 26 14.30 9.00 19.19
C ASP A 26 13.62 8.48 17.91
N VAL A 27 12.34 8.10 17.99
CA VAL A 27 11.59 7.52 16.84
C VAL A 27 11.60 8.43 15.61
N ILE A 28 11.48 9.75 15.81
CA ILE A 28 11.49 10.72 14.69
C ILE A 28 12.89 10.87 14.09
N GLU A 29 13.95 10.73 14.89
CA GLU A 29 15.33 10.80 14.39
C GLU A 29 15.69 9.55 13.60
N LYS A 30 15.22 8.40 14.04
CA LYS A 30 15.38 7.11 13.35
C LYS A 30 14.55 7.02 12.07
N ASN A 31 13.41 7.72 12.00
CA ASN A 31 12.49 7.72 10.87
C ASN A 31 12.29 9.14 10.33
N PRO A 32 13.25 9.69 9.56
CA PRO A 32 13.22 11.10 9.14
C PRO A 32 11.98 11.49 8.31
N PHE A 33 11.36 10.54 7.63
CA PHE A 33 10.14 10.76 6.84
C PHE A 33 8.95 11.18 7.72
N LEU A 34 8.93 10.85 9.01
CA LEU A 34 7.90 11.30 9.95
C LEU A 34 7.87 12.82 10.14
N LYS A 35 8.92 13.54 9.68
CA LYS A 35 9.00 15.01 9.72
C LYS A 35 8.25 15.69 8.57
N ILE A 36 7.71 14.95 7.60
CA ILE A 36 6.98 15.52 6.47
C ILE A 36 5.67 16.15 6.97
N PRO A 37 5.51 17.49 6.86
CA PRO A 37 4.39 18.17 7.52
C PRO A 37 3.01 17.72 7.00
N ALA A 38 2.89 17.42 5.72
CA ALA A 38 1.62 17.01 5.11
C ALA A 38 1.12 15.62 5.55
N LEU A 39 1.91 14.85 6.31
CA LEU A 39 1.45 13.61 6.96
C LEU A 39 0.47 13.89 8.10
N THR A 40 0.61 15.05 8.79
CA THR A 40 -0.18 15.42 9.99
C THR A 40 -0.97 16.71 9.81
N ASP A 41 -0.48 17.67 9.01
CA ASP A 41 -1.14 18.95 8.77
C ASP A 41 -1.93 18.92 7.46
N LEU A 42 -3.24 18.77 7.59
CA LEU A 42 -4.16 18.73 6.44
C LEU A 42 -4.31 20.09 5.72
N ASN A 43 -3.94 21.23 6.34
CA ASN A 43 -3.93 22.52 5.64
C ASN A 43 -2.76 22.56 4.65
N ILE A 44 -1.61 22.03 5.05
CA ILE A 44 -0.47 21.87 4.14
C ILE A 44 -0.82 20.88 3.03
N ARG A 45 -1.47 19.74 3.38
CA ARG A 45 -1.90 18.73 2.41
C ARG A 45 -2.88 19.28 1.38
N ARG A 46 -3.79 20.18 1.76
CA ARG A 46 -4.77 20.78 0.85
C ARG A 46 -4.20 21.87 -0.06
N LYS A 47 -3.04 22.39 0.30
CA LYS A 47 -2.42 23.45 -0.51
C LYS A 47 -2.07 22.92 -1.89
N ASP A 48 -2.67 23.52 -2.91
CA ASP A 48 -2.46 23.15 -4.32
C ASP A 48 -2.86 21.68 -4.67
N PHE A 49 -3.66 21.03 -3.80
CA PHE A 49 -4.11 19.66 -4.05
C PHE A 49 -5.18 19.63 -5.17
N PRO A 50 -5.06 18.72 -6.17
CA PRO A 50 -6.00 18.64 -7.28
C PRO A 50 -7.43 18.33 -6.80
N LYS A 51 -8.40 19.17 -7.19
CA LYS A 51 -9.81 19.07 -6.75
C LYS A 51 -10.54 17.82 -7.26
N ASP A 52 -10.05 17.23 -8.32
CA ASP A 52 -10.58 16.04 -8.97
C ASP A 52 -9.89 14.73 -8.49
N VAL A 53 -9.02 14.82 -7.48
CA VAL A 53 -8.39 13.67 -6.83
C VAL A 53 -9.00 13.45 -5.44
N LYS A 54 -9.29 12.20 -5.11
CA LYS A 54 -9.67 11.73 -3.78
C LYS A 54 -8.72 10.62 -3.35
N GLN A 55 -8.35 10.58 -2.08
CA GLN A 55 -7.35 9.65 -1.58
C GLN A 55 -7.94 8.58 -0.68
N ILE A 56 -7.43 7.37 -0.83
CA ILE A 56 -7.49 6.31 0.16
C ILE A 56 -6.23 6.44 1.00
N ILE A 57 -6.39 6.61 2.32
CA ILE A 57 -5.27 6.85 3.23
C ILE A 57 -4.88 5.60 4.01
N SER A 58 -3.58 5.41 4.20
CA SER A 58 -3.01 4.42 5.10
C SER A 58 -2.05 5.07 6.09
N ASN A 59 -1.74 4.39 7.19
CA ASN A 59 -0.66 4.83 8.06
C ASN A 59 0.69 4.71 7.31
N VAL A 60 1.54 5.71 7.47
CA VAL A 60 2.94 5.62 7.02
C VAL A 60 3.67 4.49 7.76
N ASN A 61 4.83 4.05 7.24
CA ASN A 61 5.63 2.96 7.84
C ASN A 61 6.08 3.28 9.28
N LEU A 62 5.16 3.17 10.23
CA LEU A 62 5.37 3.28 11.68
C LEU A 62 4.53 2.19 12.35
N ASN A 63 5.10 0.99 12.48
CA ASN A 63 4.40 -0.21 12.88
C ASN A 63 4.54 -0.45 14.38
N PRO A 64 3.45 -0.54 15.16
CA PRO A 64 3.49 -0.74 16.62
C PRO A 64 4.25 -1.99 17.06
N GLU A 65 4.24 -3.04 16.26
CA GLU A 65 4.92 -4.30 16.56
C GLU A 65 6.46 -4.20 16.60
N ASP A 66 7.02 -3.16 15.96
CA ASP A 66 8.47 -2.91 16.00
C ASP A 66 8.94 -2.32 17.35
N TYR A 67 7.98 -1.84 18.16
CA TYR A 67 8.23 -1.12 19.41
C TYR A 67 7.65 -1.82 20.65
N PHE A 68 6.57 -2.56 20.50
CA PHE A 68 5.79 -3.08 21.63
C PHE A 68 5.45 -4.55 21.49
N ASP A 69 5.10 -5.18 22.63
CA ASP A 69 4.54 -6.53 22.64
C ASP A 69 3.20 -6.61 21.91
N GLY A 70 2.80 -7.83 21.56
CA GLY A 70 1.62 -8.05 20.73
C GLY A 70 0.30 -7.55 21.32
N LYS A 71 0.17 -7.39 22.64
CA LYS A 71 -1.03 -6.84 23.27
C LYS A 71 -1.10 -5.33 23.07
N LYS A 72 -0.01 -4.60 23.34
CA LYS A 72 0.05 -3.16 23.18
C LYS A 72 0.05 -2.78 21.70
N ALA A 73 0.77 -3.54 20.86
CA ALA A 73 0.75 -3.33 19.41
C ALA A 73 -0.67 -3.45 18.84
N ALA A 74 -1.43 -4.48 19.23
CA ALA A 74 -2.81 -4.67 18.80
C ALA A 74 -3.72 -3.52 19.23
N GLN A 75 -3.59 -3.02 20.46
CA GLN A 75 -4.36 -1.86 20.91
C GLN A 75 -4.02 -0.61 20.10
N LEU A 76 -2.73 -0.36 19.84
CA LEU A 76 -2.31 0.80 19.05
C LEU A 76 -2.76 0.71 17.60
N CYS A 77 -2.75 -0.46 16.98
CA CYS A 77 -3.32 -0.66 15.65
C CYS A 77 -4.83 -0.36 15.65
N TRP A 78 -5.57 -0.88 16.64
CA TRP A 78 -7.00 -0.61 16.78
C TRP A 78 -7.29 0.89 16.90
N ASP A 79 -6.61 1.58 17.78
CA ASP A 79 -6.82 3.02 18.04
C ASP A 79 -6.41 3.87 16.83
N ALA A 80 -5.30 3.51 16.14
CA ALA A 80 -4.88 4.18 14.92
C ALA A 80 -5.89 4.00 13.77
N ASN A 81 -6.52 2.84 13.65
CA ASN A 81 -7.59 2.60 12.69
C ASN A 81 -8.82 3.48 12.99
N GLU A 82 -9.22 3.65 14.27
CA GLU A 82 -10.27 4.58 14.66
C GLU A 82 -9.89 6.03 14.30
N GLU A 83 -8.62 6.41 14.44
CA GLU A 83 -8.15 7.74 14.06
C GLU A 83 -8.20 7.94 12.53
N LEU A 84 -7.81 6.92 11.73
CA LEU A 84 -7.97 6.94 10.28
C LEU A 84 -9.43 7.16 9.86
N LEU A 85 -10.38 6.48 10.49
CA LEU A 85 -11.81 6.67 10.22
C LEU A 85 -12.28 8.10 10.56
N LYS A 86 -11.81 8.67 11.67
CA LYS A 86 -12.11 10.07 12.02
C LYS A 86 -11.54 11.03 10.98
N LEU A 87 -10.33 10.77 10.48
CA LEU A 87 -9.73 11.58 9.40
C LEU A 87 -10.56 11.50 8.12
N VAL A 88 -10.99 10.32 7.69
CA VAL A 88 -11.84 10.14 6.50
C VAL A 88 -13.17 10.86 6.67
N ASN A 89 -13.89 10.60 7.77
CA ASN A 89 -15.22 11.18 8.01
C ASN A 89 -15.21 12.70 8.22
N GLY A 90 -14.10 13.24 8.72
CA GLY A 90 -13.96 14.69 8.92
C GLY A 90 -13.41 15.45 7.71
N ASN A 91 -12.99 14.76 6.64
CA ASN A 91 -12.28 15.35 5.50
C ASN A 91 -12.69 14.72 4.16
N GLU A 92 -13.99 14.51 3.95
CA GLU A 92 -14.53 13.89 2.72
C GLU A 92 -14.28 14.71 1.44
N ASP A 93 -13.82 15.97 1.61
CA ASP A 93 -13.35 16.81 0.52
C ASP A 93 -12.09 16.25 -0.16
N ILE A 94 -11.23 15.52 0.58
CA ILE A 94 -9.98 14.93 0.07
C ILE A 94 -9.87 13.42 0.30
N PHE A 95 -10.51 12.85 1.33
CA PHE A 95 -10.42 11.44 1.68
C PHE A 95 -11.74 10.70 1.41
N VAL A 96 -11.65 9.48 0.87
CA VAL A 96 -12.85 8.66 0.56
C VAL A 96 -12.82 7.28 1.19
N GLY A 97 -11.69 6.88 1.76
CA GLY A 97 -11.54 5.61 2.47
C GLY A 97 -10.18 5.48 3.15
N ALA A 98 -9.99 4.40 3.86
CA ALA A 98 -8.77 4.07 4.58
C ALA A 98 -8.37 2.61 4.39
N VAL A 99 -7.08 2.35 4.58
CA VAL A 99 -6.47 1.01 4.65
C VAL A 99 -6.05 0.77 6.09
N ALA A 100 -6.53 -0.30 6.70
CA ALA A 100 -6.32 -0.55 8.12
C ALA A 100 -4.93 -1.12 8.41
N MET A 101 -4.43 -0.81 9.60
CA MET A 101 -3.25 -1.45 10.21
C MET A 101 -3.66 -2.73 10.92
N VAL A 102 -2.75 -3.72 10.93
CA VAL A 102 -2.89 -4.96 11.71
C VAL A 102 -1.57 -5.31 12.41
N PRO A 103 -1.60 -5.83 13.64
CA PRO A 103 -0.38 -6.14 14.40
C PRO A 103 0.23 -7.47 13.94
N MET A 104 1.45 -7.45 13.40
CA MET A 104 2.11 -8.67 12.90
C MET A 104 2.69 -9.57 14.00
N ASN A 105 2.83 -9.08 15.23
CA ASN A 105 3.23 -9.88 16.39
C ASN A 105 2.05 -10.44 17.21
N ASN A 106 0.81 -10.31 16.70
CA ASN A 106 -0.40 -10.85 17.35
C ASN A 106 -1.46 -11.22 16.30
N ILE A 107 -1.24 -12.33 15.62
CA ILE A 107 -2.08 -12.77 14.51
C ILE A 107 -3.57 -12.94 14.89
N PRO A 108 -3.94 -13.51 16.07
CA PRO A 108 -5.34 -13.56 16.48
C PRO A 108 -6.00 -12.17 16.55
N LYS A 109 -5.27 -11.15 17.03
CA LYS A 109 -5.76 -9.77 17.08
C LYS A 109 -5.77 -9.11 15.70
N ALA A 110 -4.86 -9.47 14.80
CA ALA A 110 -4.90 -9.04 13.42
C ALA A 110 -6.20 -9.52 12.73
N ILE A 111 -6.56 -10.78 12.92
CA ILE A 111 -7.83 -11.34 12.41
C ILE A 111 -9.04 -10.63 13.02
N GLU A 112 -9.03 -10.41 14.35
CA GLU A 112 -10.11 -9.68 15.04
C GLU A 112 -10.29 -8.25 14.48
N ILE A 113 -9.21 -7.53 14.18
CA ILE A 113 -9.27 -6.20 13.54
C ILE A 113 -9.91 -6.32 12.15
N ILE A 114 -9.50 -7.30 11.34
CA ILE A 114 -10.10 -7.52 10.01
C ILE A 114 -11.60 -7.75 10.13
N GLU A 115 -12.02 -8.65 11.01
CA GLU A 115 -13.44 -9.02 11.18
C GLU A 115 -14.29 -7.89 11.79
N GLN A 116 -13.76 -7.18 12.79
CA GLN A 116 -14.56 -6.25 13.61
C GLN A 116 -14.42 -4.79 13.19
N GLN A 117 -13.29 -4.36 12.61
CA GLN A 117 -13.14 -3.00 12.13
C GLN A 117 -13.26 -2.91 10.61
N VAL A 118 -12.51 -3.76 9.86
CA VAL A 118 -12.45 -3.64 8.40
C VAL A 118 -13.76 -4.06 7.76
N VAL A 119 -14.28 -5.24 8.11
CA VAL A 119 -15.53 -5.77 7.50
C VAL A 119 -16.76 -4.97 7.94
N SER A 120 -16.77 -4.44 9.16
CA SER A 120 -17.94 -3.74 9.70
C SER A 120 -18.04 -2.26 9.29
N ASN A 121 -17.05 -1.72 8.56
CA ASN A 121 -17.02 -0.32 8.17
C ASN A 121 -16.61 -0.15 6.70
N ASP A 122 -17.53 0.34 5.88
CA ASP A 122 -17.37 0.52 4.43
C ASP A 122 -16.31 1.57 4.02
N LYS A 123 -15.81 2.36 4.96
CA LYS A 123 -14.69 3.26 4.74
C LYS A 123 -13.34 2.54 4.74
N PHE A 124 -13.24 1.35 5.34
CA PHE A 124 -12.07 0.51 5.15
C PHE A 124 -12.17 -0.29 3.86
N VAL A 125 -11.14 -0.16 3.02
CA VAL A 125 -11.08 -0.79 1.69
C VAL A 125 -10.06 -1.94 1.62
N GLY A 126 -9.41 -2.28 2.73
CA GLY A 126 -8.41 -3.33 2.84
C GLY A 126 -7.50 -3.16 4.05
N ILE A 127 -6.42 -3.92 4.08
CA ILE A 127 -5.36 -3.80 5.08
C ILE A 127 -4.01 -3.49 4.42
N GLN A 128 -3.11 -2.80 5.13
CA GLN A 128 -1.73 -2.61 4.71
C GLN A 128 -0.83 -3.68 5.33
N LEU A 129 -0.02 -4.32 4.51
CA LEU A 129 1.10 -5.15 4.94
C LEU A 129 2.40 -4.64 4.33
N PHE A 130 3.51 -4.93 4.99
CA PHE A 130 4.83 -4.58 4.49
C PHE A 130 5.55 -5.81 3.92
N THR A 131 6.62 -5.61 3.17
CA THR A 131 7.39 -6.70 2.52
C THR A 131 7.98 -7.70 3.52
N GLN A 132 8.16 -7.25 4.76
CA GLN A 132 8.59 -8.05 5.90
C GLN A 132 7.96 -7.51 7.19
N ALA A 133 7.91 -8.33 8.23
CA ALA A 133 7.56 -7.95 9.59
C ALA A 133 8.42 -8.72 10.57
N LEU A 134 8.97 -8.05 11.59
CA LEU A 134 9.78 -8.67 12.65
C LEU A 134 10.93 -9.53 12.10
N ASP A 135 11.67 -8.98 11.13
CA ASP A 135 12.80 -9.65 10.43
C ASP A 135 12.40 -10.93 9.66
N LYS A 136 11.12 -11.12 9.35
CA LYS A 136 10.62 -12.27 8.61
C LYS A 136 9.93 -11.84 7.32
N SER A 137 10.05 -12.69 6.30
CA SER A 137 9.29 -12.53 5.06
C SER A 137 7.80 -12.42 5.34
N ILE A 138 7.10 -11.54 4.63
CA ILE A 138 5.64 -11.44 4.71
C ILE A 138 4.94 -12.74 4.30
N ALA A 139 5.59 -13.58 3.49
CA ALA A 139 5.09 -14.90 3.10
C ALA A 139 5.42 -16.02 4.11
N SER A 140 5.97 -15.69 5.29
CA SER A 140 6.21 -16.67 6.36
C SER A 140 4.91 -17.32 6.83
N VAL A 141 4.95 -18.61 7.14
CA VAL A 141 3.76 -19.42 7.46
C VAL A 141 2.94 -18.87 8.63
N GLU A 142 3.57 -18.19 9.57
CA GLU A 142 2.88 -17.54 10.69
C GLU A 142 1.95 -16.41 10.27
N TYR A 143 2.20 -15.76 9.13
CA TYR A 143 1.36 -14.68 8.58
C TYR A 143 0.29 -15.19 7.60
N GLU A 144 0.37 -16.47 7.17
CA GLU A 144 -0.60 -17.08 6.25
C GLU A 144 -2.07 -16.93 6.68
N PRO A 145 -2.44 -16.97 7.99
CA PRO A 145 -3.83 -16.76 8.42
C PRO A 145 -4.41 -15.39 8.01
N ILE A 146 -3.58 -14.34 7.90
CA ILE A 146 -4.02 -13.02 7.44
C ILE A 146 -4.42 -13.08 5.96
N PHE A 147 -3.61 -13.74 5.12
CA PHE A 147 -3.93 -13.92 3.68
C PHE A 147 -5.20 -14.74 3.48
N LEU A 148 -5.37 -15.80 4.27
CA LEU A 148 -6.60 -16.60 4.27
C LEU A 148 -7.82 -15.72 4.62
N GLU A 149 -7.73 -14.91 5.69
CA GLU A 149 -8.85 -14.08 6.11
C GLU A 149 -9.18 -13.01 5.06
N MET A 150 -8.17 -12.32 4.52
CA MET A 150 -8.39 -11.33 3.46
C MET A 150 -9.00 -11.95 2.19
N SER A 151 -8.65 -13.18 1.85
CA SER A 151 -9.29 -13.91 0.76
C SER A 151 -10.78 -14.19 1.02
N LYS A 152 -11.17 -14.49 2.28
CA LYS A 152 -12.57 -14.72 2.66
C LYS A 152 -13.40 -13.45 2.60
N VAL A 153 -12.87 -12.35 3.15
CA VAL A 153 -13.58 -11.06 3.18
C VAL A 153 -13.55 -10.37 1.81
N ASN A 154 -12.76 -10.88 0.86
CA ASN A 154 -12.68 -10.41 -0.53
C ASN A 154 -12.24 -8.93 -0.67
N LEU A 155 -11.47 -8.40 0.28
CA LEU A 155 -10.84 -7.08 0.23
C LEU A 155 -9.34 -7.21 -0.07
N PRO A 156 -8.70 -6.18 -0.66
CA PRO A 156 -7.29 -6.26 -1.01
C PRO A 156 -6.35 -6.09 0.19
N ILE A 157 -5.16 -6.69 0.06
CA ILE A 157 -3.98 -6.36 0.82
C ILE A 157 -3.20 -5.30 0.03
N PHE A 158 -2.81 -4.22 0.68
CA PHE A 158 -1.91 -3.20 0.14
C PHE A 158 -0.48 -3.52 0.60
N LEU A 159 0.36 -3.93 -0.34
CA LEU A 159 1.73 -4.35 -0.05
C LEU A 159 2.70 -3.20 -0.28
N HIS A 160 3.32 -2.74 0.80
CA HIS A 160 4.23 -1.60 0.87
C HIS A 160 5.67 -2.02 1.20
N PRO A 161 6.70 -1.37 0.70
CA PRO A 161 8.07 -1.62 1.15
C PRO A 161 8.28 -1.16 2.60
N VAL A 162 9.28 -1.69 3.26
CA VAL A 162 9.60 -1.36 4.65
C VAL A 162 10.77 -0.36 4.72
N PHE A 163 10.66 0.66 5.57
CA PHE A 163 11.81 1.46 5.97
C PHE A 163 12.52 0.77 7.14
N ASP A 164 13.69 0.19 6.88
CA ASP A 164 14.48 -0.55 7.86
C ASP A 164 15.77 0.19 8.17
N ASN A 165 15.86 0.78 9.38
CA ASN A 165 17.05 1.48 9.86
C ASN A 165 18.27 0.58 10.05
N ASN A 166 18.08 -0.72 10.21
CA ASN A 166 19.15 -1.67 10.43
C ASN A 166 19.76 -2.17 9.12
N LYS A 167 19.06 -1.98 8.00
CA LYS A 167 19.53 -2.40 6.69
C LYS A 167 20.55 -1.41 6.15
N ARG A 168 21.78 -1.89 5.94
CA ARG A 168 22.94 -1.06 5.53
C ARG A 168 22.69 -0.23 4.28
N ASP A 169 22.01 -0.80 3.29
CA ASP A 169 21.78 -0.19 1.99
C ASP A 169 20.31 0.22 1.78
N ASN A 170 19.57 0.48 2.89
CA ASN A 170 18.18 0.90 2.81
C ASN A 170 18.06 2.26 2.11
N ASN A 171 17.48 2.26 0.93
CA ASN A 171 17.23 3.48 0.16
C ASN A 171 15.89 3.36 -0.60
N ILE A 172 15.22 4.48 -0.74
CA ILE A 172 13.90 4.58 -1.39
C ILE A 172 13.95 4.41 -2.91
N THR A 173 15.13 4.43 -3.53
CA THR A 173 15.24 4.42 -4.99
C THR A 173 15.36 3.02 -5.57
N PHE A 174 16.09 2.14 -4.91
CA PHE A 174 16.38 0.81 -5.46
C PHE A 174 16.13 -0.34 -4.48
N SER A 175 16.45 -0.16 -3.18
CA SER A 175 16.31 -1.27 -2.25
C SER A 175 14.85 -1.63 -1.99
N TRP A 176 13.97 -0.64 -1.97
CA TRP A 176 12.53 -0.85 -1.81
C TRP A 176 11.91 -1.59 -3.01
N GLU A 177 12.36 -1.27 -4.22
CA GLU A 177 11.94 -1.97 -5.43
C GLU A 177 12.39 -3.44 -5.42
N TYR A 178 13.60 -3.70 -4.95
CA TYR A 178 14.09 -5.06 -4.78
C TYR A 178 13.30 -5.82 -3.72
N GLU A 179 12.98 -5.21 -2.59
CA GLU A 179 12.17 -5.82 -1.52
C GLU A 179 10.77 -6.19 -1.97
N LEU A 180 10.07 -5.28 -2.65
CA LEU A 180 8.76 -5.55 -3.23
C LEU A 180 8.82 -6.74 -4.20
N THR A 181 9.83 -6.75 -5.09
CA THR A 181 10.04 -7.85 -6.04
C THR A 181 10.26 -9.18 -5.32
N GLN A 182 11.06 -9.19 -4.23
CA GLN A 182 11.29 -10.39 -3.43
C GLN A 182 10.02 -10.84 -2.69
N ALA A 183 9.26 -9.92 -2.11
CA ALA A 183 8.01 -10.25 -1.42
C ALA A 183 6.99 -10.87 -2.39
N MET A 184 6.85 -10.31 -3.59
CA MET A 184 6.01 -10.90 -4.64
C MET A 184 6.44 -12.32 -4.98
N MET A 185 7.75 -12.55 -5.19
CA MET A 185 8.30 -13.87 -5.46
C MET A 185 8.00 -14.86 -4.33
N GLN A 186 8.20 -14.45 -3.08
CA GLN A 186 7.96 -15.29 -1.90
C GLN A 186 6.47 -15.66 -1.74
N ILE A 187 5.54 -14.71 -1.99
CA ILE A 187 4.10 -14.95 -1.99
C ILE A 187 3.71 -15.97 -3.08
N VAL A 188 4.25 -15.82 -4.29
CA VAL A 188 4.03 -16.76 -5.40
C VAL A 188 4.57 -18.14 -5.05
N GLN A 189 5.80 -18.25 -4.54
CA GLN A 189 6.42 -19.52 -4.15
C GLN A 189 5.72 -20.21 -2.97
N ALA A 190 5.10 -19.43 -2.06
CA ALA A 190 4.24 -19.97 -1.01
C ALA A 190 2.91 -20.53 -1.55
N GLY A 191 2.59 -20.31 -2.82
CA GLY A 191 1.39 -20.80 -3.48
C GLY A 191 0.10 -20.12 -3.01
N TYR A 192 0.17 -18.87 -2.52
CA TYR A 192 -0.99 -18.21 -1.91
C TYR A 192 -2.12 -17.95 -2.91
N PHE A 193 -1.83 -17.71 -4.17
CA PHE A 193 -2.87 -17.53 -5.19
C PHE A 193 -3.55 -18.83 -5.63
N GLU A 194 -2.91 -19.99 -5.41
CA GLU A 194 -3.54 -21.30 -5.62
C GLU A 194 -4.38 -21.70 -4.40
N LYS A 195 -3.84 -21.48 -3.19
CA LYS A 195 -4.53 -21.76 -1.92
C LYS A 195 -5.75 -20.85 -1.72
N TYR A 196 -5.65 -19.59 -2.14
CA TYR A 196 -6.61 -18.52 -1.89
C TYR A 196 -7.03 -17.82 -3.20
N PRO A 197 -7.89 -18.42 -4.04
CA PRO A 197 -8.21 -17.90 -5.39
C PRO A 197 -8.88 -16.51 -5.41
N LYS A 198 -9.44 -16.05 -4.28
CA LYS A 198 -10.03 -14.71 -4.14
C LYS A 198 -9.05 -13.68 -3.57
N LEU A 199 -7.82 -14.07 -3.30
CA LEU A 199 -6.81 -13.17 -2.74
C LEU A 199 -6.51 -12.05 -3.73
N LYS A 200 -6.58 -10.82 -3.25
CA LYS A 200 -6.24 -9.60 -3.99
C LYS A 200 -5.09 -8.91 -3.28
N ILE A 201 -4.02 -8.60 -4.01
CA ILE A 201 -2.86 -7.89 -3.47
C ILE A 201 -2.53 -6.75 -4.44
N ILE A 202 -2.55 -5.51 -3.94
CA ILE A 202 -2.11 -4.32 -4.66
C ILE A 202 -0.67 -4.04 -4.23
N VAL A 203 0.26 -4.15 -5.16
CA VAL A 203 1.70 -3.91 -4.91
C VAL A 203 2.04 -2.48 -5.26
N HIS A 204 2.74 -1.82 -4.35
CA HIS A 204 3.23 -0.47 -4.54
C HIS A 204 4.28 -0.38 -5.66
N HIS A 205 4.55 0.83 -6.17
CA HIS A 205 5.57 1.13 -7.17
C HIS A 205 5.45 0.33 -8.48
N ALA A 206 4.24 0.27 -9.06
CA ALA A 206 3.95 -0.38 -10.36
C ALA A 206 4.42 -1.84 -10.44
N GLY A 207 4.49 -2.56 -9.30
CA GLY A 207 5.01 -3.92 -9.23
C GLY A 207 6.53 -3.99 -9.29
N ALA A 208 7.19 -2.88 -8.97
CA ALA A 208 8.64 -2.79 -8.77
C ALA A 208 9.47 -3.29 -9.98
N MET A 209 10.38 -4.25 -9.79
CA MET A 209 11.26 -4.74 -10.86
C MET A 209 10.61 -5.84 -11.74
N VAL A 210 9.44 -6.35 -11.35
CA VAL A 210 8.79 -7.52 -12.01
C VAL A 210 8.53 -7.26 -13.49
N PRO A 211 7.94 -6.16 -13.94
CA PRO A 211 7.68 -5.91 -15.35
C PRO A 211 8.95 -5.90 -16.20
N PHE A 212 10.02 -5.28 -15.68
CA PHE A 212 11.31 -5.20 -16.39
C PHE A 212 11.95 -6.58 -16.57
N PHE A 213 11.78 -7.50 -15.61
CA PHE A 213 12.33 -8.84 -15.64
C PHE A 213 11.34 -9.92 -16.10
N ALA A 214 10.23 -9.54 -16.74
CA ALA A 214 9.19 -10.47 -17.21
C ALA A 214 9.71 -11.67 -18.00
N GLY A 215 10.69 -11.45 -18.90
CA GLY A 215 11.32 -12.52 -19.67
C GLY A 215 12.12 -13.50 -18.80
N ARG A 216 12.82 -13.01 -17.76
CA ARG A 216 13.51 -13.89 -16.82
C ARG A 216 12.52 -14.73 -16.03
N ILE A 217 11.48 -14.12 -15.47
CA ILE A 217 10.43 -14.84 -14.74
C ILE A 217 9.85 -15.95 -15.61
N LYS A 218 9.48 -15.64 -16.86
CA LYS A 218 8.89 -16.60 -17.80
C LYS A 218 9.77 -17.83 -18.07
N TYR A 219 11.09 -17.64 -18.13
CA TYR A 219 12.00 -18.74 -18.55
C TYR A 219 12.80 -19.37 -17.40
N THR A 220 12.75 -18.81 -16.20
CA THR A 220 13.47 -19.33 -15.02
C THR A 220 12.55 -19.87 -13.92
N MET A 221 11.26 -19.57 -13.98
CA MET A 221 10.25 -20.05 -13.04
C MET A 221 9.27 -21.00 -13.75
N SER A 222 8.43 -21.69 -12.98
CA SER A 222 7.39 -22.56 -13.54
C SER A 222 6.29 -21.74 -14.23
N ASP A 223 5.55 -22.36 -15.16
CA ASP A 223 4.41 -21.73 -15.83
C ASP A 223 3.33 -21.28 -14.82
N GLN A 224 3.18 -21.99 -13.71
CA GLN A 224 2.23 -21.63 -12.66
C GLN A 224 2.68 -20.37 -11.93
N GLU A 225 3.94 -20.30 -11.48
CA GLU A 225 4.49 -19.10 -10.84
C GLU A 225 4.41 -17.88 -11.77
N TYR A 226 4.73 -18.06 -13.07
CA TYR A 226 4.58 -16.97 -14.05
C TYR A 226 3.13 -16.46 -14.15
N ARG A 227 2.14 -17.38 -14.15
CA ARG A 227 0.72 -16.99 -14.13
C ARG A 227 0.32 -16.28 -12.80
N ASP A 228 0.89 -16.73 -11.68
CA ASP A 228 0.59 -16.18 -10.37
C ASP A 228 1.14 -14.76 -10.20
N PHE A 229 2.31 -14.47 -10.76
CA PHE A 229 2.81 -13.09 -10.82
C PHE A 229 1.83 -12.13 -11.51
N LYS A 230 1.08 -12.58 -12.50
CA LYS A 230 0.10 -11.76 -13.23
C LYS A 230 -1.19 -11.50 -12.44
N LYS A 231 -1.39 -12.15 -11.30
CA LYS A 231 -2.57 -11.94 -10.44
C LYS A 231 -2.43 -10.75 -9.50
N PHE A 232 -1.23 -10.21 -9.33
CA PHE A 232 -1.07 -8.98 -8.57
C PHE A 232 -1.72 -7.80 -9.28
N TYR A 233 -2.33 -6.93 -8.48
CA TYR A 233 -2.63 -5.57 -8.89
C TYR A 233 -1.44 -4.68 -8.55
N VAL A 234 -1.29 -3.57 -9.27
CA VAL A 234 -0.18 -2.63 -9.08
C VAL A 234 -0.68 -1.20 -9.14
N ASP A 235 -0.02 -0.30 -8.42
CA ASP A 235 -0.33 1.12 -8.51
C ASP A 235 0.50 1.85 -9.60
N THR A 236 0.52 3.17 -9.55
CA THR A 236 1.28 4.04 -10.48
C THR A 236 2.35 4.87 -9.78
N ALA A 237 2.69 4.57 -8.52
CA ALA A 237 3.53 5.42 -7.66
C ALA A 237 5.04 5.34 -7.99
N ILE A 238 5.42 5.56 -9.24
CA ILE A 238 6.81 5.58 -9.72
C ILE A 238 7.28 6.96 -10.17
N LEU A 239 6.66 8.00 -9.63
CA LEU A 239 7.03 9.41 -9.81
C LEU A 239 7.02 9.92 -11.25
N GLY A 240 6.22 9.29 -12.13
CA GLY A 240 5.93 9.85 -13.45
C GLY A 240 6.80 9.35 -14.60
N ASN A 241 6.82 8.06 -14.88
CA ASN A 241 7.47 7.49 -16.06
C ASN A 241 6.45 6.73 -16.93
N PRO A 242 5.90 7.34 -18.03
CA PRO A 242 4.86 6.71 -18.85
C PRO A 242 5.31 5.38 -19.48
N LYS A 243 6.60 5.25 -19.84
CA LYS A 243 7.12 4.02 -20.43
C LYS A 243 7.24 2.86 -19.43
N ALA A 244 7.56 3.16 -18.18
CA ALA A 244 7.57 2.15 -17.14
C ALA A 244 6.15 1.71 -16.78
N LEU A 245 5.18 2.63 -16.77
CA LEU A 245 3.75 2.30 -16.58
C LEU A 245 3.20 1.47 -17.74
N GLU A 246 3.54 1.81 -19.01
CA GLU A 246 3.19 0.99 -20.18
C GLU A 246 3.77 -0.43 -20.05
N LEU A 247 5.03 -0.57 -19.61
CA LEU A 247 5.65 -1.87 -19.37
C LEU A 247 4.94 -2.69 -18.26
N ALA A 248 4.48 -2.01 -17.20
CA ALA A 248 3.70 -2.66 -16.15
C ALA A 248 2.35 -3.17 -16.69
N ILE A 249 1.65 -2.38 -17.51
CA ILE A 249 0.41 -2.81 -18.20
C ILE A 249 0.68 -4.01 -19.12
N ASP A 250 1.76 -4.02 -19.88
CA ASP A 250 2.12 -5.14 -20.77
C ASP A 250 2.32 -6.45 -19.99
N PHE A 251 2.78 -6.37 -18.75
CA PHE A 251 2.97 -7.55 -17.91
C PHE A 251 1.71 -7.94 -17.12
N PHE A 252 1.11 -7.01 -16.36
CA PHE A 252 0.01 -7.31 -15.44
C PHE A 252 -1.37 -7.26 -16.11
N GLY A 253 -1.53 -6.48 -17.19
CA GLY A 253 -2.82 -6.10 -17.75
C GLY A 253 -3.30 -4.74 -17.24
N SER A 254 -3.99 -3.98 -18.10
CA SER A 254 -4.47 -2.64 -17.73
C SER A 254 -5.55 -2.67 -16.64
N GLU A 255 -6.30 -3.75 -16.53
CA GLU A 255 -7.31 -4.00 -15.50
C GLU A 255 -6.70 -4.24 -14.11
N HIS A 256 -5.42 -4.54 -14.04
CA HIS A 256 -4.68 -4.73 -12.80
C HIS A 256 -3.93 -3.48 -12.34
N MET A 257 -3.95 -2.38 -13.10
CA MET A 257 -3.32 -1.13 -12.70
C MET A 257 -4.34 -0.20 -12.05
N VAL A 258 -4.00 0.38 -10.90
CA VAL A 258 -4.78 1.41 -10.19
C VAL A 258 -3.97 2.68 -10.02
N PHE A 259 -4.63 3.83 -10.03
CA PHE A 259 -3.97 5.09 -9.71
C PHE A 259 -3.55 5.10 -8.24
N GLY A 260 -2.30 5.36 -7.96
CA GLY A 260 -1.72 5.52 -6.63
C GLY A 260 -0.52 6.46 -6.71
N THR A 261 -0.32 7.31 -5.69
CA THR A 261 0.64 8.42 -5.78
C THR A 261 1.76 8.38 -4.73
N ASP A 262 1.65 7.59 -3.68
CA ASP A 262 2.56 7.64 -2.51
C ASP A 262 2.55 9.02 -1.81
N ALA A 263 1.47 9.81 -2.00
CA ALA A 263 1.40 11.15 -1.39
C ALA A 263 1.41 11.04 0.16
N PRO A 264 2.12 11.94 0.85
CA PRO A 264 2.71 13.20 0.40
C PRO A 264 4.22 13.11 0.11
N PHE A 265 4.74 11.95 -0.27
CA PHE A 265 6.17 11.74 -0.49
C PHE A 265 6.68 12.30 -1.83
N ALA A 266 8.00 12.38 -1.97
CA ALA A 266 8.80 12.81 -3.10
C ALA A 266 8.74 14.32 -3.39
N VAL A 267 7.67 14.86 -3.91
CA VAL A 267 7.56 16.28 -4.31
C VAL A 267 6.80 17.07 -3.24
N MET A 268 7.48 18.01 -2.60
CA MET A 268 6.85 18.81 -1.53
C MET A 268 5.91 19.88 -2.11
N PRO A 269 4.82 20.21 -1.41
CA PRO A 269 4.42 19.69 -0.10
C PRO A 269 3.50 18.44 -0.16
N ASN A 270 2.93 18.09 -1.32
CA ASN A 270 1.78 17.18 -1.44
C ASN A 270 2.08 15.87 -2.17
N GLY A 271 3.35 15.60 -2.47
CA GLY A 271 3.76 14.43 -3.25
C GLY A 271 3.74 14.67 -4.77
N ALA A 272 3.97 13.62 -5.54
CA ALA A 272 4.14 13.66 -6.99
C ALA A 272 2.81 13.43 -7.75
N THR A 273 1.67 13.82 -7.20
CA THR A 273 0.34 13.56 -7.78
C THR A 273 0.21 14.09 -9.22
N GLU A 274 0.63 15.33 -9.47
CA GLU A 274 0.56 15.93 -10.81
C GLU A 274 1.46 15.19 -11.81
N GLN A 275 2.71 14.90 -11.43
CA GLN A 275 3.66 14.18 -12.27
C GLN A 275 3.17 12.79 -12.66
N ILE A 276 2.49 12.10 -11.76
CA ILE A 276 1.93 10.77 -12.02
C ILE A 276 0.69 10.87 -12.91
N VAL A 277 -0.19 11.86 -12.67
CA VAL A 277 -1.35 12.13 -13.54
C VAL A 277 -0.90 12.46 -14.97
N ASP A 278 0.12 13.30 -15.12
CA ASP A 278 0.68 13.65 -16.42
C ASP A 278 1.27 12.43 -17.12
N ALA A 279 2.03 11.59 -16.40
CA ALA A 279 2.57 10.36 -16.95
C ALA A 279 1.48 9.40 -17.44
N ILE A 280 0.38 9.23 -16.69
CA ILE A 280 -0.76 8.41 -17.13
C ILE A 280 -1.43 9.02 -18.37
N ASN A 281 -1.53 10.35 -18.45
CA ASN A 281 -2.07 11.04 -19.61
C ASN A 281 -1.20 10.89 -20.86
N GLU A 282 0.12 10.76 -20.70
CA GLU A 282 1.09 10.57 -21.79
C GLU A 282 1.19 9.11 -22.27
N MET A 283 0.65 8.14 -21.52
CA MET A 283 0.66 6.73 -21.93
C MET A 283 -0.11 6.53 -23.25
N ARG A 284 0.37 5.58 -24.07
CA ARG A 284 -0.27 5.19 -25.33
C ARG A 284 -1.40 4.17 -25.10
N ILE A 285 -2.42 4.62 -24.40
CA ILE A 285 -3.61 3.82 -24.05
C ILE A 285 -4.89 4.55 -24.48
N SER A 286 -6.01 3.82 -24.54
CA SER A 286 -7.33 4.42 -24.82
C SER A 286 -7.79 5.32 -23.66
N THR A 287 -8.69 6.26 -23.95
CA THR A 287 -9.33 7.07 -22.90
C THR A 287 -10.05 6.19 -21.88
N THR A 288 -10.77 5.16 -22.31
CA THR A 288 -11.44 4.21 -21.42
C THR A 288 -10.46 3.51 -20.48
N THR A 289 -9.33 3.03 -21.00
CA THR A 289 -8.29 2.41 -20.17
C THR A 289 -7.73 3.39 -19.14
N ARG A 290 -7.55 4.64 -19.53
CA ARG A 290 -7.07 5.70 -18.63
C ARG A 290 -8.07 5.98 -17.51
N ASP A 291 -9.36 6.09 -17.83
CA ASP A 291 -10.43 6.30 -16.85
C ASP A 291 -10.55 5.09 -15.90
N ASP A 292 -10.36 3.88 -16.44
CA ASP A 292 -10.32 2.65 -15.63
C ASP A 292 -9.15 2.68 -14.63
N ILE A 293 -7.95 3.09 -15.04
CA ILE A 293 -6.79 3.23 -14.14
C ILE A 293 -7.05 4.31 -13.09
N PHE A 294 -7.60 5.47 -13.47
CA PHE A 294 -7.83 6.56 -12.53
C PHE A 294 -8.86 6.24 -11.45
N SER A 295 -9.82 5.35 -11.70
CA SER A 295 -10.86 5.07 -10.69
C SER A 295 -11.52 3.69 -10.80
N ASN A 296 -11.95 3.26 -12.00
CA ASN A 296 -12.87 2.12 -12.13
C ASN A 296 -12.23 0.79 -11.72
N ASN A 297 -10.93 0.59 -12.00
CA ASN A 297 -10.23 -0.63 -11.61
C ASN A 297 -10.22 -0.77 -10.08
N PHE A 298 -9.86 0.29 -9.36
CA PHE A 298 -9.87 0.29 -7.91
C PHE A 298 -11.26 -0.01 -7.34
N LEU A 299 -12.30 0.64 -7.87
CA LEU A 299 -13.69 0.40 -7.46
C LEU A 299 -14.16 -1.04 -7.71
N LYS A 300 -13.63 -1.73 -8.74
CA LYS A 300 -13.90 -3.16 -8.97
C LYS A 300 -13.19 -4.07 -7.97
N ILE A 301 -11.99 -3.69 -7.51
CA ILE A 301 -11.19 -4.47 -6.57
C ILE A 301 -11.83 -4.52 -5.18
N ILE A 302 -12.41 -3.41 -4.72
CA ILE A 302 -12.97 -3.26 -3.36
C ILE A 302 -14.45 -3.66 -3.22
N ARG A 303 -15.06 -4.13 -4.31
CA ARG A 303 -16.47 -4.57 -4.34
C ARG A 303 -16.65 -6.05 -4.07
#